data_1a03d1e4bb20f9b1afe5aa8104a4caa8
#
_entry.id   1a03d1e4bb20f9b1afe5aa8104a4caa8
#
_cell.length_a   1.000
_cell.length_b   1.000
_cell.length_c   1.000
_cell.angle_alpha   90.00
_cell.angle_beta   90.00
_cell.angle_gamma   90.00
#
_symmetry.space_group_name_H-M   'P 1'
#
loop_
_entity.id
_entity.type
_entity.pdbx_description
1 polymer ?
#
loop_
_entity_poly.entity_id
_entity_poly.type
_entity_poly.pdbx_seq_one_letter_code
_entity_poly.pdbx_strand_id
1 'polypeptide(L)'
;FMVVGIVDHETGTRDIRKLGGLMSIMPVTFTIAVIGTLSMAGLPPFNGFLSKEMFFEGMLAVLSLDIFSLDAWGTLFPVIAWVASVFTFTYSMIILFKTFTGTYKPEKLEKKPHEAPIGMLIPPVILAALVILFGFFPNLLSDTLIRPAVQAVLHDTLPADYVIDIHMWHGFNKALFMTIGVVLIGFLLYKTWPKWKGVYSPFKERR
;
A
#
# COMPACT_ATOMS: atom_id res chain seq x y z
N PHE A 1 -3.08 -0.15 9.02
CA PHE A 1 -3.49 -1.04 10.11
C PHE A 1 -4.04 -0.26 11.31
N MET A 2 -3.35 0.77 11.81
CA MET A 2 -3.82 1.57 12.94
C MET A 2 -5.19 2.18 12.69
N VAL A 3 -5.44 2.72 11.50
CA VAL A 3 -6.75 3.26 11.11
C VAL A 3 -7.86 2.22 11.19
N VAL A 4 -7.59 0.99 10.73
CA VAL A 4 -8.57 -0.11 10.84
C VAL A 4 -8.87 -0.44 12.31
N GLY A 5 -7.83 -0.38 13.18
CA GLY A 5 -8.01 -0.53 14.63
C GLY A 5 -8.85 0.59 15.25
N ILE A 6 -8.67 1.84 14.79
CA ILE A 6 -9.50 2.98 15.20
C ILE A 6 -10.96 2.74 14.79
N VAL A 7 -11.19 2.37 13.53
CA VAL A 7 -12.55 2.09 13.04
C VAL A 7 -13.21 0.96 13.84
N ASP A 8 -12.48 -0.11 14.14
CA ASP A 8 -12.98 -1.22 14.96
C ASP A 8 -13.38 -0.74 16.37
N HIS A 9 -12.52 0.05 17.01
CA HIS A 9 -12.77 0.57 18.35
C HIS A 9 -14.01 1.47 18.40
N GLU A 10 -14.18 2.36 17.42
CA GLU A 10 -15.26 3.35 17.41
C GLU A 10 -16.60 2.78 16.89
N THR A 11 -16.56 1.77 16.02
CA THR A 11 -17.78 1.17 15.46
C THR A 11 -18.20 -0.12 16.15
N GLY A 12 -17.28 -0.76 16.91
CA GLY A 12 -17.49 -2.06 17.53
C GLY A 12 -17.52 -3.24 16.56
N THR A 13 -17.10 -3.04 15.28
CA THR A 13 -17.17 -4.10 14.28
C THR A 13 -15.98 -4.08 13.32
N ARG A 14 -15.50 -5.29 12.98
CA ARG A 14 -14.48 -5.52 11.92
C ARG A 14 -15.08 -5.92 10.58
N ASP A 15 -16.38 -6.09 10.51
CA ASP A 15 -17.05 -6.55 9.29
C ASP A 15 -17.27 -5.38 8.33
N ILE A 16 -16.45 -5.31 7.29
CA ILE A 16 -16.50 -4.28 6.23
C ILE A 16 -17.87 -4.21 5.52
N ARG A 17 -18.70 -5.26 5.63
CA ARG A 17 -20.05 -5.29 5.04
C ARG A 17 -21.04 -4.47 5.86
N LYS A 18 -20.75 -4.26 7.13
CA LYS A 18 -21.55 -3.44 8.06
C LYS A 18 -21.13 -1.98 8.02
N LEU A 19 -19.89 -1.68 7.58
CA LEU A 19 -19.32 -0.34 7.50
C LEU A 19 -19.82 0.40 6.26
N GLY A 20 -19.68 1.71 6.27
CA GLY A 20 -19.96 2.63 5.15
C GLY A 20 -20.32 4.02 5.63
N GLY A 21 -20.01 5.05 4.84
CA GLY A 21 -20.37 6.44 5.12
C GLY A 21 -19.67 7.09 6.31
N LEU A 22 -18.54 6.53 6.78
CA LEU A 22 -17.82 7.05 7.95
C LEU A 22 -17.00 8.32 7.66
N MET A 23 -16.85 8.72 6.40
CA MET A 23 -16.06 9.89 5.99
C MET A 23 -16.48 11.17 6.69
N SER A 24 -17.81 11.41 6.83
CA SER A 24 -18.35 12.60 7.46
C SER A 24 -18.35 12.58 9.00
N ILE A 25 -18.25 11.37 9.57
CA ILE A 25 -18.29 11.15 11.02
C ILE A 25 -16.88 11.15 11.61
N MET A 26 -15.91 10.61 10.84
CA MET A 26 -14.51 10.45 11.24
C MET A 26 -13.56 11.06 10.20
N PRO A 27 -13.60 12.40 9.99
CA PRO A 27 -12.86 13.05 8.90
C PRO A 27 -11.34 12.99 9.08
N VAL A 28 -10.82 13.06 10.29
CA VAL A 28 -9.38 12.97 10.56
C VAL A 28 -8.90 11.54 10.28
N THR A 29 -9.61 10.55 10.83
CA THR A 29 -9.34 9.13 10.56
C THR A 29 -9.42 8.81 9.07
N PHE A 30 -10.40 9.38 8.34
CA PHE A 30 -10.53 9.24 6.90
C PHE A 30 -9.31 9.82 6.16
N THR A 31 -8.85 11.01 6.53
CA THR A 31 -7.68 11.65 5.89
C THR A 31 -6.42 10.80 6.06
N ILE A 32 -6.18 10.28 7.27
CA ILE A 32 -5.07 9.36 7.53
C ILE A 32 -5.23 8.07 6.72
N ALA A 33 -6.45 7.55 6.61
CA ALA A 33 -6.77 6.37 5.79
C ALA A 33 -6.43 6.60 4.32
N VAL A 34 -6.77 7.75 3.75
CA VAL A 34 -6.44 8.12 2.37
C VAL A 34 -4.94 8.11 2.16
N ILE A 35 -4.18 8.82 3.00
CA ILE A 35 -2.71 8.89 2.90
C ILE A 35 -2.10 7.48 2.98
N GLY A 36 -2.48 6.70 3.99
CA GLY A 36 -1.94 5.37 4.21
C GLY A 36 -2.30 4.37 3.11
N THR A 37 -3.55 4.36 2.64
CA THR A 37 -3.99 3.43 1.59
C THR A 37 -3.44 3.79 0.21
N LEU A 38 -3.32 5.08 -0.13
CA LEU A 38 -2.70 5.51 -1.39
C LEU A 38 -1.19 5.21 -1.39
N SER A 39 -0.51 5.41 -0.27
CA SER A 39 0.89 5.01 -0.11
C SER A 39 1.06 3.49 -0.26
N MET A 40 0.23 2.69 0.41
CA MET A 40 0.26 1.22 0.31
C MET A 40 -0.08 0.73 -1.10
N ALA A 41 -0.97 1.42 -1.81
CA ALA A 41 -1.29 1.16 -3.21
C ALA A 41 -0.10 1.48 -4.15
N GLY A 42 0.89 2.25 -3.68
CA GLY A 42 2.04 2.66 -4.48
C GLY A 42 1.73 3.79 -5.44
N LEU A 43 0.95 4.78 -4.99
CA LEU A 43 0.62 5.95 -5.78
C LEU A 43 1.49 7.15 -5.39
N PRO A 44 1.98 7.95 -6.37
CA PRO A 44 2.67 9.20 -6.04
C PRO A 44 1.68 10.20 -5.40
N PRO A 45 2.13 11.13 -4.55
CA PRO A 45 3.51 11.47 -4.22
C PRO A 45 4.04 10.78 -2.94
N PHE A 46 3.45 9.68 -2.51
CA PHE A 46 3.79 9.03 -1.25
C PHE A 46 5.03 8.13 -1.37
N ASN A 47 5.74 7.94 -0.25
CA ASN A 47 6.95 7.10 -0.18
C ASN A 47 6.72 5.64 -0.63
N GLY A 48 5.50 5.12 -0.49
CA GLY A 48 5.14 3.79 -0.96
C GLY A 48 5.26 3.60 -2.47
N PHE A 49 5.12 4.68 -3.27
CA PHE A 49 5.40 4.67 -4.71
C PHE A 49 6.88 4.38 -4.98
N LEU A 50 7.78 5.14 -4.34
CA LEU A 50 9.23 4.98 -4.49
C LEU A 50 9.69 3.57 -4.08
N SER A 51 9.21 3.09 -2.93
CA SER A 51 9.52 1.73 -2.45
C SER A 51 9.06 0.65 -3.44
N LYS A 52 7.88 0.82 -4.04
CA LYS A 52 7.34 -0.14 -5.00
C LYS A 52 8.07 -0.09 -6.34
N GLU A 53 8.48 1.09 -6.80
CA GLU A 53 9.27 1.25 -8.01
C GLU A 53 10.64 0.59 -7.86
N MET A 54 11.36 0.86 -6.77
CA MET A 54 12.63 0.19 -6.45
C MET A 54 12.48 -1.32 -6.31
N PHE A 55 11.36 -1.79 -5.73
CA PHE A 55 11.06 -3.22 -5.65
C PHE A 55 10.89 -3.85 -7.03
N PHE A 56 10.19 -3.20 -7.96
CA PHE A 56 10.05 -3.70 -9.33
C PHE A 56 11.37 -3.68 -10.09
N GLU A 57 12.20 -2.65 -9.91
CA GLU A 57 13.54 -2.60 -10.50
C GLU A 57 14.41 -3.75 -9.98
N GLY A 58 14.39 -4.02 -8.68
CA GLY A 58 15.06 -5.15 -8.09
C GLY A 58 14.57 -6.50 -8.64
N MET A 59 13.25 -6.67 -8.82
CA MET A 59 12.68 -7.88 -9.43
C MET A 59 13.05 -8.05 -10.89
N LEU A 60 13.17 -6.95 -11.65
CA LEU A 60 13.63 -6.99 -13.03
C LEU A 60 15.14 -7.27 -13.12
N ALA A 61 15.94 -6.79 -12.17
CA ALA A 61 17.37 -7.07 -12.11
C ALA A 61 17.69 -8.56 -11.88
N VAL A 62 16.77 -9.32 -11.27
CA VAL A 62 16.93 -10.79 -11.13
C VAL A 62 17.09 -11.48 -12.49
N LEU A 63 16.49 -10.92 -13.56
CA LEU A 63 16.60 -11.47 -14.92
C LEU A 63 18.04 -11.43 -15.48
N SER A 64 18.90 -10.58 -14.94
CA SER A 64 20.30 -10.45 -15.35
C SER A 64 21.28 -11.24 -14.49
N LEU A 65 20.79 -11.94 -13.46
CA LEU A 65 21.61 -12.75 -12.57
C LEU A 65 21.84 -14.14 -13.17
N ASP A 66 23.08 -14.48 -13.40
CA ASP A 66 23.51 -15.82 -13.88
C ASP A 66 23.62 -16.82 -12.71
N ILE A 67 22.57 -16.91 -11.90
CA ILE A 67 22.49 -17.78 -10.73
C ILE A 67 21.37 -18.79 -10.94
N PHE A 68 21.64 -20.08 -10.70
CA PHE A 68 20.65 -21.17 -10.69
C PHE A 68 19.88 -21.43 -12.00
N SER A 69 20.47 -21.26 -13.17
CA SER A 69 19.78 -21.50 -14.46
C SER A 69 18.42 -20.79 -14.54
N LEU A 70 18.37 -19.53 -14.12
CA LEU A 70 17.16 -18.71 -14.07
C LEU A 70 16.57 -18.38 -15.44
N ASP A 71 17.21 -18.81 -16.54
CA ASP A 71 16.77 -18.56 -17.92
C ASP A 71 15.30 -18.93 -18.15
N ALA A 72 14.85 -20.04 -17.54
CA ALA A 72 13.46 -20.50 -17.67
C ALA A 72 12.51 -19.88 -16.61
N TRP A 73 12.99 -19.60 -15.40
CA TRP A 73 12.15 -19.26 -14.24
C TRP A 73 12.30 -17.80 -13.79
N GLY A 74 13.34 -17.10 -14.25
CA GLY A 74 13.62 -15.73 -13.83
C GLY A 74 12.43 -14.78 -14.06
N THR A 75 11.72 -14.92 -15.18
CA THR A 75 10.54 -14.12 -15.49
C THR A 75 9.38 -14.29 -14.49
N LEU A 76 9.36 -15.40 -13.75
CA LEU A 76 8.32 -15.67 -12.77
C LEU A 76 8.35 -14.68 -11.61
N PHE A 77 9.55 -14.24 -11.17
CA PHE A 77 9.71 -13.32 -10.05
C PHE A 77 9.02 -11.96 -10.29
N PRO A 78 9.31 -11.22 -11.37
CA PRO A 78 8.63 -9.96 -11.62
C PRO A 78 7.13 -10.15 -11.90
N VAL A 79 6.70 -11.27 -12.48
CA VAL A 79 5.27 -11.56 -12.71
C VAL A 79 4.54 -11.77 -11.39
N ILE A 80 5.07 -12.59 -10.48
CA ILE A 80 4.47 -12.82 -9.15
C ILE A 80 4.43 -11.51 -8.35
N ALA A 81 5.52 -10.75 -8.34
CA ALA A 81 5.60 -9.46 -7.68
C ALA A 81 4.55 -8.47 -8.21
N TRP A 82 4.34 -8.46 -9.51
CA TRP A 82 3.35 -7.62 -10.16
C TRP A 82 1.92 -8.03 -9.81
N VAL A 83 1.58 -9.32 -9.90
CA VAL A 83 0.27 -9.85 -9.51
C VAL A 83 -0.03 -9.56 -8.04
N ALA A 84 0.94 -9.78 -7.14
CA ALA A 84 0.80 -9.46 -5.72
C ALA A 84 0.53 -7.96 -5.51
N SER A 85 1.18 -7.10 -6.29
CA SER A 85 0.98 -5.64 -6.24
C SER A 85 -0.41 -5.22 -6.72
N VAL A 86 -0.97 -5.90 -7.72
CA VAL A 86 -2.36 -5.69 -8.17
C VAL A 86 -3.36 -6.00 -7.05
N PHE A 87 -3.17 -7.11 -6.33
CA PHE A 87 -4.01 -7.42 -5.17
C PHE A 87 -3.83 -6.43 -4.03
N THR A 88 -2.60 -5.96 -3.80
CA THR A 88 -2.31 -4.92 -2.79
C THR A 88 -3.09 -3.64 -3.09
N PHE A 89 -3.06 -3.17 -4.32
CA PHE A 89 -3.84 -2.02 -4.76
C PHE A 89 -5.35 -2.28 -4.55
N THR A 90 -5.84 -3.43 -5.00
CA THR A 90 -7.28 -3.76 -4.94
C THR A 90 -7.80 -3.76 -3.50
N TYR A 91 -7.11 -4.44 -2.57
CA TYR A 91 -7.58 -4.47 -1.18
C TYR A 91 -7.45 -3.11 -0.48
N SER A 92 -6.44 -2.30 -0.82
CA SER A 92 -6.30 -0.94 -0.30
C SER A 92 -7.51 -0.08 -0.69
N MET A 93 -7.94 -0.16 -1.95
CA MET A 93 -9.15 0.54 -2.40
C MET A 93 -10.42 0.01 -1.74
N ILE A 94 -10.52 -1.31 -1.52
CA ILE A 94 -11.65 -1.89 -0.81
C ILE A 94 -11.73 -1.37 0.63
N ILE A 95 -10.60 -1.35 1.35
CA ILE A 95 -10.55 -0.86 2.73
C ILE A 95 -10.98 0.61 2.76
N LEU A 96 -10.42 1.45 1.90
CA LEU A 96 -10.72 2.87 1.89
C LEU A 96 -12.19 3.14 1.55
N PHE A 97 -12.63 2.69 0.38
CA PHE A 97 -13.95 3.08 -0.11
C PHE A 97 -15.09 2.38 0.59
N LYS A 98 -14.97 1.11 0.97
CA LYS A 98 -16.07 0.43 1.65
C LYS A 98 -16.25 0.83 3.10
N THR A 99 -15.18 1.28 3.75
CA THR A 99 -15.26 1.75 5.13
C THR A 99 -15.80 3.17 5.21
N PHE A 100 -15.28 4.05 4.37
CA PHE A 100 -15.52 5.49 4.53
C PHE A 100 -16.58 6.06 3.59
N THR A 101 -16.79 5.45 2.41
CA THR A 101 -17.78 5.94 1.45
C THR A 101 -19.06 5.10 1.46
N GLY A 102 -20.11 5.60 0.78
CA GLY A 102 -21.40 4.95 0.71
C GLY A 102 -22.38 5.41 1.80
N THR A 103 -23.45 4.66 2.00
CA THR A 103 -24.50 4.98 2.97
C THR A 103 -24.10 4.53 4.39
N TYR A 104 -24.24 5.45 5.33
CA TYR A 104 -24.09 5.15 6.75
C TYR A 104 -25.24 4.25 7.23
N LYS A 105 -24.92 3.19 7.99
CA LYS A 105 -25.85 2.14 8.43
C LYS A 105 -25.77 1.97 9.96
N PRO A 106 -26.34 2.89 10.74
CA PRO A 106 -26.22 2.87 12.19
C PRO A 106 -26.79 1.60 12.82
N GLU A 107 -27.83 1.03 12.22
CA GLU A 107 -28.49 -0.20 12.71
C GLU A 107 -27.61 -1.47 12.66
N LYS A 108 -26.49 -1.42 11.94
CA LYS A 108 -25.55 -2.55 11.81
C LYS A 108 -24.31 -2.41 12.67
N LEU A 109 -24.15 -1.29 13.35
CA LEU A 109 -23.02 -0.99 14.20
C LEU A 109 -23.37 -1.27 15.67
N GLU A 110 -22.39 -1.70 16.44
CA GLU A 110 -22.56 -1.96 17.87
C GLU A 110 -22.47 -0.68 18.71
N LYS A 111 -21.74 0.31 18.19
CA LYS A 111 -21.56 1.62 18.83
C LYS A 111 -21.89 2.74 17.85
N LYS A 112 -22.26 3.91 18.36
CA LYS A 112 -22.35 5.13 17.54
C LYS A 112 -20.93 5.63 17.29
N PRO A 113 -20.43 5.59 16.04
CA PRO A 113 -19.09 6.05 15.73
C PRO A 113 -18.96 7.57 15.92
N HIS A 114 -17.83 7.97 16.43
CA HIS A 114 -17.39 9.36 16.50
C HIS A 114 -15.90 9.41 16.11
N GLU A 115 -15.33 10.60 15.98
CA GLU A 115 -13.90 10.71 15.77
C GLU A 115 -13.14 10.18 16.99
N ALA A 116 -12.07 9.45 16.74
CA ALA A 116 -11.29 8.84 17.82
C ALA A 116 -10.63 9.89 18.73
N PRO A 117 -10.41 9.56 20.00
CA PRO A 117 -9.72 10.45 20.93
C PRO A 117 -8.30 10.76 20.45
N ILE A 118 -7.83 11.95 20.77
CA ILE A 118 -6.52 12.49 20.31
C ILE A 118 -5.38 11.49 20.56
N GLY A 119 -5.38 10.82 21.71
CA GLY A 119 -4.35 9.82 22.04
C GLY A 119 -4.25 8.66 21.04
N MET A 120 -5.35 8.26 20.42
CA MET A 120 -5.37 7.23 19.37
C MET A 120 -5.00 7.79 17.98
N LEU A 121 -5.20 9.09 17.75
CA LEU A 121 -4.90 9.72 16.47
C LEU A 121 -3.44 10.14 16.33
N ILE A 122 -2.75 10.46 17.42
CA ILE A 122 -1.36 10.95 17.38
C ILE A 122 -0.42 10.00 16.63
N PRO A 123 -0.33 8.68 16.94
CA PRO A 123 0.61 7.80 16.25
C PRO A 123 0.34 7.69 14.74
N PRO A 124 -0.90 7.44 14.26
CA PRO A 124 -1.14 7.36 12.82
C PRO A 124 -1.00 8.70 12.10
N VAL A 125 -1.23 9.86 12.77
CA VAL A 125 -0.95 11.18 12.20
C VAL A 125 0.54 11.38 11.98
N ILE A 126 1.38 11.03 12.97
CA ILE A 126 2.84 11.09 12.83
C ILE A 126 3.30 10.22 11.67
N LEU A 127 2.81 8.99 11.59
CA LEU A 127 3.16 8.08 10.49
C LEU A 127 2.70 8.62 9.13
N ALA A 128 1.51 9.19 9.04
CA ALA A 128 1.02 9.81 7.81
C ALA A 128 1.85 11.02 7.38
N ALA A 129 2.29 11.83 8.35
CA ALA A 129 3.20 12.95 8.09
C ALA A 129 4.55 12.45 7.56
N LEU A 130 5.12 11.39 8.15
CA LEU A 130 6.37 10.79 7.68
C LEU A 130 6.22 10.17 6.28
N VAL A 131 5.08 9.57 5.94
CA VAL A 131 4.77 9.05 4.59
C VAL A 131 4.85 10.16 3.55
N ILE A 132 4.31 11.33 3.86
CA ILE A 132 4.35 12.51 2.98
C ILE A 132 5.78 13.07 2.94
N LEU A 133 6.41 13.27 4.09
CA LEU A 133 7.76 13.81 4.19
C LEU A 133 8.77 13.02 3.36
N PHE A 134 8.81 11.70 3.54
CA PHE A 134 9.72 10.83 2.80
C PHE A 134 9.31 10.61 1.34
N GLY A 135 8.06 10.88 0.98
CA GLY A 135 7.63 10.94 -0.41
C GLY A 135 8.23 12.13 -1.14
N PHE A 136 8.20 13.32 -0.52
CA PHE A 136 8.74 14.54 -1.13
C PHE A 136 10.26 14.70 -0.95
N PHE A 137 10.82 14.17 0.14
CA PHE A 137 12.25 14.28 0.48
C PHE A 137 12.87 12.87 0.69
N PRO A 138 12.92 12.03 -0.35
CA PRO A 138 13.38 10.65 -0.21
C PRO A 138 14.87 10.55 0.19
N ASN A 139 15.70 11.51 -0.22
CA ASN A 139 17.12 11.51 0.08
C ASN A 139 17.42 11.69 1.57
N LEU A 140 16.51 12.29 2.33
CA LEU A 140 16.63 12.33 3.79
C LEU A 140 16.69 10.91 4.39
N LEU A 141 15.88 9.99 3.89
CA LEU A 141 15.88 8.59 4.31
C LEU A 141 17.05 7.82 3.70
N SER A 142 17.40 8.12 2.44
CA SER A 142 18.52 7.50 1.73
C SER A 142 19.83 7.71 2.46
N ASP A 143 20.16 8.95 2.79
CA ASP A 143 21.45 9.30 3.38
C ASP A 143 21.58 8.86 4.84
N THR A 144 20.48 8.94 5.62
CA THR A 144 20.51 8.68 7.05
C THR A 144 20.36 7.20 7.41
N LEU A 145 19.60 6.43 6.62
CA LEU A 145 19.25 5.06 6.96
C LEU A 145 19.62 4.04 5.88
N ILE A 146 19.27 4.29 4.61
CA ILE A 146 19.40 3.28 3.54
C ILE A 146 20.87 3.07 3.20
N ARG A 147 21.63 4.14 2.99
CA ARG A 147 23.07 4.06 2.69
C ARG A 147 23.86 3.30 3.75
N PRO A 148 23.78 3.63 5.05
CA PRO A 148 24.47 2.87 6.09
C PRO A 148 24.04 1.39 6.15
N ALA A 149 22.75 1.11 5.96
CA ALA A 149 22.22 -0.24 5.94
C ALA A 149 22.78 -1.07 4.75
N VAL A 150 22.81 -0.48 3.55
CA VAL A 150 23.38 -1.11 2.35
C VAL A 150 24.88 -1.35 2.52
N GLN A 151 25.61 -0.39 3.07
CA GLN A 151 27.04 -0.54 3.38
C GLN A 151 27.28 -1.66 4.37
N ALA A 152 26.46 -1.78 5.42
CA ALA A 152 26.58 -2.85 6.40
C ALA A 152 26.33 -4.25 5.84
N VAL A 153 25.46 -4.37 4.83
CA VAL A 153 25.15 -5.65 4.17
C VAL A 153 26.20 -6.04 3.14
N LEU A 154 26.66 -5.08 2.34
CA LEU A 154 27.56 -5.33 1.20
C LEU A 154 29.05 -5.16 1.55
N HIS A 155 29.36 -4.72 2.78
CA HIS A 155 30.74 -4.50 3.25
C HIS A 155 31.63 -3.82 2.18
N ASP A 156 32.84 -4.35 1.98
CA ASP A 156 33.86 -3.78 1.10
C ASP A 156 33.61 -3.96 -0.41
N THR A 157 32.45 -4.50 -0.80
CA THR A 157 32.12 -4.73 -2.23
C THR A 157 31.61 -3.47 -2.93
N LEU A 158 31.23 -2.44 -2.17
CA LEU A 158 30.77 -1.17 -2.74
C LEU A 158 31.94 -0.18 -2.91
N PRO A 159 31.98 0.55 -4.04
CA PRO A 159 32.87 1.69 -4.17
C PRO A 159 32.62 2.73 -3.05
N ALA A 160 33.69 3.37 -2.56
CA ALA A 160 33.60 4.35 -1.48
C ALA A 160 32.75 5.58 -1.83
N ASP A 161 32.61 5.85 -3.11
CA ASP A 161 31.82 6.94 -3.73
C ASP A 161 30.40 6.53 -4.16
N TYR A 162 29.96 5.31 -3.80
CA TYR A 162 28.63 4.84 -4.14
C TYR A 162 27.55 5.72 -3.49
N VAL A 163 26.78 6.41 -4.31
CA VAL A 163 25.69 7.29 -3.90
C VAL A 163 24.36 6.64 -4.24
N ILE A 164 23.50 6.49 -3.24
CA ILE A 164 22.11 6.09 -3.44
C ILE A 164 21.29 7.36 -3.57
N ASP A 165 20.97 7.73 -4.79
CA ASP A 165 20.15 8.91 -5.08
C ASP A 165 18.75 8.45 -5.49
N ILE A 166 17.76 8.78 -4.67
CA ILE A 166 16.38 8.36 -4.86
C ILE A 166 15.58 9.57 -5.34
N HIS A 167 15.11 9.52 -6.58
CA HIS A 167 14.27 10.54 -7.16
C HIS A 167 12.83 10.06 -7.31
N MET A 168 11.87 10.98 -7.22
CA MET A 168 10.47 10.65 -7.44
C MET A 168 10.18 10.33 -8.93
N TRP A 169 11.02 10.82 -9.82
CA TRP A 169 10.86 10.64 -11.26
C TRP A 169 12.14 10.12 -11.88
N HIS A 170 12.12 8.89 -12.36
CA HIS A 170 13.22 8.21 -13.06
C HIS A 170 13.01 8.11 -14.58
N GLY A 171 12.10 8.93 -15.13
CA GLY A 171 11.71 8.84 -16.54
C GLY A 171 10.73 7.69 -16.83
N PHE A 172 10.57 7.38 -18.11
CA PHE A 172 9.74 6.25 -18.55
C PHE A 172 10.54 4.95 -18.51
N ASN A 173 10.54 4.29 -17.36
CA ASN A 173 11.19 3.01 -17.15
C ASN A 173 10.18 1.84 -17.11
N LYS A 174 10.69 0.60 -17.15
CA LYS A 174 9.85 -0.61 -17.10
C LYS A 174 9.06 -0.70 -15.79
N ALA A 175 9.65 -0.28 -14.67
CA ALA A 175 9.00 -0.29 -13.35
C ALA A 175 7.79 0.64 -13.32
N LEU A 176 7.88 1.82 -13.93
CA LEU A 176 6.75 2.75 -14.05
C LEU A 176 5.60 2.14 -14.84
N PHE A 177 5.88 1.47 -15.98
CA PHE A 177 4.84 0.78 -16.74
C PHE A 177 4.19 -0.36 -15.95
N MET A 178 4.97 -1.10 -15.16
CA MET A 178 4.43 -2.10 -14.24
C MET A 178 3.50 -1.47 -13.21
N THR A 179 3.87 -0.32 -12.64
CA THR A 179 3.04 0.42 -11.68
C THR A 179 1.75 0.93 -12.31
N ILE A 180 1.81 1.49 -13.52
CA ILE A 180 0.62 1.90 -14.27
C ILE A 180 -0.30 0.69 -14.50
N GLY A 181 0.26 -0.45 -14.91
CA GLY A 181 -0.49 -1.70 -15.08
C GLY A 181 -1.16 -2.18 -13.79
N VAL A 182 -0.47 -2.08 -12.64
CA VAL A 182 -1.02 -2.40 -11.31
C VAL A 182 -2.24 -1.53 -11.00
N VAL A 183 -2.13 -0.22 -11.24
CA VAL A 183 -3.23 0.74 -10.99
C VAL A 183 -4.44 0.43 -11.87
N LEU A 184 -4.23 0.26 -13.17
CA LEU A 184 -5.31 0.02 -14.13
C LEU A 184 -6.04 -1.30 -13.84
N ILE A 185 -5.31 -2.39 -13.69
CA ILE A 185 -5.91 -3.70 -13.44
C ILE A 185 -6.49 -3.78 -12.03
N GLY A 186 -5.80 -3.24 -11.02
CA GLY A 186 -6.32 -3.18 -9.66
C GLY A 186 -7.61 -2.38 -9.56
N PHE A 187 -7.71 -1.26 -10.28
CA PHE A 187 -8.95 -0.48 -10.36
C PHE A 187 -10.08 -1.25 -11.07
N LEU A 188 -9.77 -1.95 -12.17
CA LEU A 188 -10.74 -2.81 -12.86
C LEU A 188 -11.23 -3.94 -11.93
N LEU A 189 -10.34 -4.60 -11.21
CA LEU A 189 -10.70 -5.63 -10.23
C LEU A 189 -11.56 -5.05 -9.11
N TYR A 190 -11.22 -3.88 -8.59
CA TYR A 190 -12.05 -3.19 -7.60
C TYR A 190 -13.46 -2.90 -8.13
N LYS A 191 -13.58 -2.37 -9.34
CA LYS A 191 -14.86 -2.04 -9.97
C LYS A 191 -15.71 -3.28 -10.27
N THR A 192 -15.08 -4.39 -10.64
CA THR A 192 -15.76 -5.66 -10.95
C THR A 192 -15.99 -6.51 -9.69
N TRP A 193 -15.44 -6.14 -8.54
CA TRP A 193 -15.57 -6.87 -7.27
C TRP A 193 -17.01 -7.30 -6.91
N PRO A 194 -18.06 -6.48 -7.13
CA PRO A 194 -19.42 -6.91 -6.84
C PRO A 194 -19.86 -8.14 -7.63
N LYS A 195 -19.33 -8.34 -8.84
CA LYS A 195 -19.64 -9.50 -9.70
C LYS A 195 -18.97 -10.79 -9.21
N TRP A 196 -17.82 -10.67 -8.54
CA TRP A 196 -17.06 -11.83 -8.03
C TRP A 196 -17.59 -12.37 -6.70
N LYS A 197 -18.49 -11.66 -6.04
CA LYS A 197 -19.10 -12.11 -4.77
C LYS A 197 -19.80 -13.46 -4.90
N GLY A 198 -20.35 -13.78 -6.07
CA GLY A 198 -21.00 -15.08 -6.36
C GLY A 198 -20.02 -16.26 -6.34
N VAL A 199 -18.76 -16.04 -6.70
CA VAL A 199 -17.72 -17.08 -6.73
C VAL A 199 -17.35 -17.55 -5.32
N TYR A 200 -17.48 -16.69 -4.30
CA TYR A 200 -17.14 -17.00 -2.90
C TYR A 200 -18.35 -17.49 -2.07
N SER A 201 -19.55 -17.50 -2.65
CA SER A 201 -20.76 -17.93 -1.92
C SER A 201 -20.72 -19.40 -1.46
N PRO A 202 -20.15 -20.36 -2.22
CA PRO A 202 -20.08 -21.76 -1.79
C PRO A 202 -19.21 -22.00 -0.55
N PHE A 203 -18.26 -21.12 -0.27
CA PHE A 203 -17.39 -21.23 0.93
C PHE A 203 -18.02 -20.66 2.21
N LYS A 204 -19.17 -19.99 2.11
CA LYS A 204 -19.85 -19.34 3.23
C LYS A 204 -20.79 -20.27 4.01
N GLU A 205 -21.22 -21.36 3.43
CA GLU A 205 -22.20 -22.30 4.02
C GLU A 205 -21.58 -23.39 4.90
N ARG A 206 -20.25 -23.39 5.09
CA ARG A 206 -19.55 -24.38 5.92
C ARG A 206 -19.06 -23.84 7.27
N ARG A 207 -19.78 -22.87 7.86
CA ARG A 207 -19.54 -22.43 9.25
C ARG A 207 -20.84 -22.30 9.99
#